data_564337a95ce754b9a8ec1839c755041e
#
_entry.id   564337a95ce754b9a8ec1839c755041e
#
_cell.length_a   1.000
_cell.length_b   1.000
_cell.length_c   1.000
_cell.angle_alpha   90.00
_cell.angle_beta   90.00
_cell.angle_gamma   90.00
#
_symmetry.space_group_name_H-M   'P 1'
#
loop_
_entity.id
_entity.type
_entity.pdbx_description
1 polymer ?
#
loop_
_entity_poly.entity_id
_entity_poly.type
_entity_poly.pdbx_seq_one_letter_code
_entity_poly.pdbx_strand_id
1 'polypeptide(L)'
;MKSWGVAWVTPGDHPPVSIDDDGACWLMVRHVERGWELPGGWVEAGETSEIAALREVYEETGLLGTAIKVARNLAEGGGDVVWIVIDEEASPISWESTDPNIEEVGWCLTPPEPLAWSMDELKQFSNYDWSNS
;
A
#
# COMPACT_ATOMS: atom_id res chain seq x y z
N MET A 1 11.56 -20.47 -1.88
CA MET A 1 11.22 -19.31 -2.72
C MET A 1 10.63 -18.23 -1.85
N LYS A 2 11.11 -17.00 -1.94
CA LYS A 2 10.56 -15.89 -1.16
C LYS A 2 9.30 -15.35 -1.80
N SER A 3 8.30 -15.10 -0.96
CA SER A 3 7.08 -14.41 -1.35
C SER A 3 7.15 -12.95 -0.89
N TRP A 4 6.34 -12.10 -1.48
CA TRP A 4 6.25 -10.72 -1.04
C TRP A 4 4.80 -10.26 -1.01
N GLY A 5 4.56 -9.29 -0.14
CA GLY A 5 3.24 -8.73 0.05
C GLY A 5 3.28 -7.22 -0.08
N VAL A 6 2.28 -6.68 -0.75
CA VAL A 6 2.14 -5.26 -1.00
C VAL A 6 0.83 -4.80 -0.38
N ALA A 7 0.82 -3.62 0.21
CA ALA A 7 -0.34 -3.08 0.87
C ALA A 7 -1.04 -2.04 0.01
N TRP A 8 -2.34 -2.25 -0.24
CA TRP A 8 -3.22 -1.21 -0.74
C TRP A 8 -3.92 -0.63 0.49
N VAL A 9 -3.51 0.57 0.92
CA VAL A 9 -3.90 1.13 2.21
C VAL A 9 -4.85 2.29 2.00
N THR A 10 -6.03 2.20 2.62
CA THR A 10 -7.03 3.26 2.56
C THR A 10 -7.34 3.77 3.97
N PRO A 11 -7.73 5.06 4.12
CA PRO A 11 -8.03 5.62 5.42
C PRO A 11 -9.48 5.41 5.82
N GLY A 12 -9.72 5.28 7.13
CA GLY A 12 -11.03 5.32 7.74
C GLY A 12 -12.12 4.58 6.98
N ASP A 13 -13.18 5.28 6.66
CA ASP A 13 -14.34 4.71 5.98
C ASP A 13 -14.25 4.77 4.45
N HIS A 14 -13.12 5.23 3.90
CA HIS A 14 -12.96 5.31 2.45
C HIS A 14 -12.87 3.91 1.86
N PRO A 15 -13.78 3.51 0.97
CA PRO A 15 -13.64 2.24 0.28
C PRO A 15 -12.51 2.34 -0.76
N PRO A 16 -11.90 1.20 -1.14
CA PRO A 16 -10.95 1.24 -2.23
C PRO A 16 -11.69 1.51 -3.55
N VAL A 17 -11.34 2.62 -4.18
CA VAL A 17 -11.91 3.02 -5.47
C VAL A 17 -10.78 3.23 -6.46
N SER A 18 -11.12 3.24 -7.75
CA SER A 18 -10.12 3.47 -8.80
C SER A 18 -9.33 4.76 -8.53
N ILE A 19 -8.03 4.71 -8.79
CA ILE A 19 -7.18 5.90 -8.66
C ILE A 19 -7.61 7.03 -9.61
N ASP A 20 -8.44 6.72 -10.60
CA ASP A 20 -8.99 7.71 -11.52
C ASP A 20 -10.24 8.41 -10.98
N ASP A 21 -10.80 7.91 -9.88
CA ASP A 21 -12.03 8.46 -9.31
C ASP A 21 -11.73 9.55 -8.30
N ASP A 22 -12.64 10.51 -8.20
CA ASP A 22 -12.51 11.66 -7.30
C ASP A 22 -12.40 11.27 -5.82
N GLY A 23 -12.93 10.13 -5.44
CA GLY A 23 -12.90 9.67 -4.05
C GLY A 23 -11.67 8.87 -3.67
N ALA A 24 -10.71 8.71 -4.59
CA ALA A 24 -9.55 7.90 -4.34
C ALA A 24 -8.64 8.52 -3.27
N CYS A 25 -8.19 7.69 -2.33
CA CYS A 25 -7.22 8.09 -1.32
C CYS A 25 -6.48 6.83 -0.86
N TRP A 26 -5.17 6.83 -1.02
CA TRP A 26 -4.35 5.68 -0.64
C TRP A 26 -2.98 6.13 -0.16
N LEU A 27 -2.30 5.25 0.56
CA LEU A 27 -1.01 5.54 1.17
C LEU A 27 0.13 5.11 0.25
N MET A 28 1.13 5.96 0.12
CA MET A 28 2.38 5.60 -0.58
C MET A 28 3.58 6.06 0.23
N VAL A 29 4.71 5.44 -0.05
CA VAL A 29 5.98 5.78 0.56
C VAL A 29 6.97 6.13 -0.54
N ARG A 30 7.85 7.10 -0.28
CA ARG A 30 8.88 7.51 -1.23
C ARG A 30 10.20 6.85 -0.84
N HIS A 31 10.60 5.88 -1.66
CA HIS A 31 11.90 5.22 -1.49
C HIS A 31 13.01 6.17 -1.93
N VAL A 32 14.11 6.23 -1.17
CA VAL A 32 15.20 7.17 -1.42
C VAL A 32 15.83 7.04 -2.80
N GLU A 33 15.77 5.86 -3.40
CA GLU A 33 16.37 5.61 -4.71
C GLU A 33 15.33 5.43 -5.83
N ARG A 34 14.20 4.80 -5.54
CA ARG A 34 13.23 4.38 -6.56
C ARG A 34 12.10 5.37 -6.82
N GLY A 35 11.71 6.14 -5.80
CA GLY A 35 10.55 7.02 -5.89
C GLY A 35 9.35 6.48 -5.12
N TRP A 36 8.16 6.94 -5.48
CA TRP A 36 6.93 6.60 -4.76
C TRP A 36 6.44 5.21 -5.11
N GLU A 37 6.16 4.43 -4.08
CA GLU A 37 5.69 3.06 -4.22
C GLU A 37 4.71 2.71 -3.09
N LEU A 38 3.99 1.61 -3.27
CA LEU A 38 3.12 1.10 -2.21
C LEU A 38 3.99 0.47 -1.12
N PRO A 39 3.56 0.57 0.16
CA PRO A 39 4.27 -0.13 1.23
C PRO A 39 4.27 -1.63 1.00
N GLY A 40 5.33 -2.29 1.35
CA GLY A 40 5.40 -3.74 1.22
C GLY A 40 6.82 -4.28 1.34
N GLY A 41 6.95 -5.57 1.28
CA GLY A 41 8.23 -6.24 1.35
C GLY A 41 8.10 -7.76 1.35
N TRP A 42 9.21 -8.40 1.65
CA TRP A 42 9.29 -9.86 1.66
C TRP A 42 8.53 -10.45 2.84
N VAL A 43 7.88 -11.58 2.59
CA VAL A 43 7.24 -12.37 3.65
C VAL A 43 8.33 -13.16 4.35
N GLU A 44 8.45 -12.98 5.66
CA GLU A 44 9.45 -13.66 6.46
C GLU A 44 8.92 -15.02 6.93
N ALA A 45 9.85 -15.86 7.40
CA ALA A 45 9.49 -17.19 7.88
C ALA A 45 8.41 -17.11 8.97
N GLY A 46 7.35 -17.88 8.82
CA GLY A 46 6.25 -17.90 9.77
C GLY A 46 5.19 -16.85 9.57
N GLU A 47 5.39 -15.95 8.60
CA GLU A 47 4.39 -14.92 8.29
C GLU A 47 3.48 -15.34 7.15
N THR A 48 2.24 -14.83 7.21
CA THR A 48 1.38 -14.79 6.02
C THR A 48 1.64 -13.48 5.27
N SER A 49 1.14 -13.35 4.04
CA SER A 49 1.23 -12.09 3.31
C SER A 49 0.55 -10.95 4.05
N GLU A 50 -0.56 -11.23 4.72
CA GLU A 50 -1.30 -10.24 5.52
C GLU A 50 -0.43 -9.70 6.66
N ILE A 51 0.21 -10.60 7.40
CA ILE A 51 1.08 -10.21 8.51
C ILE A 51 2.28 -9.43 7.99
N ALA A 52 2.90 -9.89 6.90
CA ALA A 52 4.04 -9.20 6.31
C ALA A 52 3.66 -7.79 5.86
N ALA A 53 2.52 -7.64 5.18
CA ALA A 53 2.06 -6.33 4.72
C ALA A 53 1.78 -5.39 5.88
N LEU A 54 1.12 -5.88 6.94
CA LEU A 54 0.86 -5.08 8.14
C LEU A 54 2.16 -4.63 8.81
N ARG A 55 3.13 -5.52 8.91
CA ARG A 55 4.44 -5.21 9.50
C ARG A 55 5.16 -4.15 8.68
N GLU A 56 5.18 -4.31 7.36
CA GLU A 56 5.85 -3.36 6.47
C GLU A 56 5.18 -1.98 6.52
N VAL A 57 3.86 -1.93 6.58
CA VAL A 57 3.16 -0.65 6.73
C VAL A 57 3.60 0.04 8.01
N TYR A 58 3.66 -0.69 9.12
CA TYR A 58 4.09 -0.11 10.38
C TYR A 58 5.56 0.36 10.32
N GLU A 59 6.45 -0.48 9.80
CA GLU A 59 7.88 -0.15 9.72
C GLU A 59 8.13 1.07 8.82
N GLU A 60 7.43 1.16 7.69
CA GLU A 60 7.66 2.22 6.71
C GLU A 60 6.89 3.50 7.02
N THR A 61 5.73 3.41 7.65
CA THR A 61 4.85 4.57 7.82
C THR A 61 4.56 4.95 9.28
N GLY A 62 4.75 4.02 10.20
CA GLY A 62 4.39 4.22 11.61
C GLY A 62 2.91 3.97 11.89
N LEU A 63 2.12 3.57 10.90
CA LEU A 63 0.68 3.37 11.07
C LEU A 63 0.34 1.92 11.34
N LEU A 64 -0.66 1.72 12.20
CA LEU A 64 -1.21 0.40 12.50
C LEU A 64 -2.53 0.25 11.78
N GLY A 65 -2.65 -0.83 11.00
CA GLY A 65 -3.84 -1.06 10.20
C GLY A 65 -4.47 -2.41 10.46
N THR A 66 -5.58 -2.64 9.77
CA THR A 66 -6.29 -3.91 9.80
C THR A 66 -6.34 -4.46 8.38
N ALA A 67 -5.90 -5.69 8.20
CA ALA A 67 -5.96 -6.37 6.91
C ALA A 67 -7.40 -6.84 6.67
N ILE A 68 -8.00 -6.39 5.59
CA ILE A 68 -9.40 -6.69 5.26
C ILE A 68 -9.50 -7.85 4.30
N LYS A 69 -8.72 -7.83 3.22
CA LYS A 69 -8.75 -8.86 2.18
C LYS A 69 -7.39 -9.01 1.52
N VAL A 70 -7.18 -10.16 0.90
CA VAL A 70 -5.95 -10.47 0.16
C VAL A 70 -6.32 -10.86 -1.27
N ALA A 71 -5.65 -10.26 -2.23
CA ALA A 71 -5.70 -10.67 -3.63
C ALA A 71 -4.43 -11.45 -3.93
N ARG A 72 -4.53 -12.76 -4.04
CA ARG A 72 -3.37 -13.64 -4.26
C ARG A 72 -2.82 -13.46 -5.68
N ASN A 73 -1.51 -13.32 -5.79
CA ASN A 73 -0.79 -13.21 -7.05
C ASN A 73 -1.24 -12.05 -7.94
N LEU A 74 -1.85 -11.02 -7.37
CA LEU A 74 -2.33 -9.88 -8.16
C LEU A 74 -1.19 -9.01 -8.66
N ALA A 75 -0.12 -8.86 -7.88
CA ALA A 75 1.01 -8.04 -8.26
C ALA A 75 1.85 -8.73 -9.32
N GLU A 76 2.45 -7.93 -10.21
CA GLU A 76 3.37 -8.42 -11.22
C GLU A 76 4.53 -9.16 -10.54
N GLY A 77 4.87 -10.33 -11.06
CA GLY A 77 5.89 -11.16 -10.43
C GLY A 77 5.35 -12.11 -9.36
N GLY A 78 4.03 -12.10 -9.09
CA GLY A 78 3.38 -13.07 -8.22
C GLY A 78 3.19 -12.65 -6.78
N GLY A 79 3.39 -11.37 -6.46
CA GLY A 79 3.16 -10.89 -5.10
C GLY A 79 1.67 -10.79 -4.75
N ASP A 80 1.36 -10.96 -3.47
CA ASP A 80 0.00 -10.80 -2.97
C ASP A 80 -0.26 -9.34 -2.63
N VAL A 81 -1.46 -8.86 -2.90
CA VAL A 81 -1.88 -7.50 -2.54
C VAL A 81 -2.87 -7.60 -1.39
N VAL A 82 -2.59 -6.88 -0.31
CA VAL A 82 -3.41 -6.88 0.90
C VAL A 82 -4.09 -5.53 1.05
N TRP A 83 -5.41 -5.52 1.09
CA TRP A 83 -6.14 -4.30 1.40
C TRP A 83 -6.12 -4.09 2.91
N ILE A 84 -5.54 -2.97 3.33
CA ILE A 84 -5.40 -2.59 4.73
C ILE A 84 -6.13 -1.28 4.96
N VAL A 85 -6.90 -1.22 6.04
CA VAL A 85 -7.59 0.00 6.46
C VAL A 85 -6.90 0.56 7.70
N ILE A 86 -6.61 1.85 7.66
CA ILE A 86 -6.10 2.60 8.81
C ILE A 86 -7.30 3.30 9.44
N ASP A 87 -7.53 3.07 10.73
CA ASP A 87 -8.68 3.63 11.45
C ASP A 87 -8.42 5.07 11.88
N GLU A 88 -8.19 5.93 10.90
CA GLU A 88 -8.08 7.37 11.10
C GLU A 88 -8.28 8.07 9.77
N GLU A 89 -8.61 9.35 9.84
CA GLU A 89 -8.82 10.13 8.63
C GLU A 89 -7.48 10.43 7.96
N ALA A 90 -7.48 10.44 6.63
CA ALA A 90 -6.30 10.83 5.90
C ALA A 90 -6.01 12.31 6.11
N SER A 91 -4.75 12.61 6.36
CA SER A 91 -4.26 13.98 6.39
C SER A 91 -3.59 14.27 5.05
N PRO A 92 -3.80 15.45 4.46
CA PRO A 92 -3.07 15.81 3.25
C PRO A 92 -1.58 16.09 3.51
N ILE A 93 -1.16 16.03 4.76
CA ILE A 93 0.22 16.32 5.14
C ILE A 93 1.02 15.02 5.07
N SER A 94 2.16 15.07 4.39
CA SER A 94 3.11 13.97 4.40
C SER A 94 3.98 14.05 5.66
N TRP A 95 4.66 12.97 5.98
CA TRP A 95 5.55 12.91 7.14
C TRP A 95 6.79 12.07 6.84
N GLU A 96 7.79 12.22 7.69
CA GLU A 96 9.03 11.46 7.56
C GLU A 96 8.87 10.06 8.13
N SER A 97 9.50 9.09 7.49
CA SER A 97 9.56 7.72 7.97
C SER A 97 10.76 7.55 8.90
N THR A 98 10.65 6.61 9.84
CA THR A 98 11.81 6.18 10.63
C THR A 98 12.66 5.13 9.90
N ASP A 99 12.14 4.58 8.80
CA ASP A 99 12.89 3.66 7.96
C ASP A 99 13.90 4.45 7.13
N PRO A 100 15.21 4.15 7.22
CA PRO A 100 16.23 4.93 6.51
C PRO A 100 16.12 4.82 4.98
N ASN A 101 15.41 3.85 4.45
CA ASN A 101 15.21 3.71 3.01
C ASN A 101 14.00 4.47 2.50
N ILE A 102 13.18 5.01 3.39
CA ILE A 102 11.95 5.73 3.06
C ILE A 102 12.12 7.20 3.44
N GLU A 103 12.04 8.06 2.45
CA GLU A 103 12.23 9.50 2.61
C GLU A 103 11.00 10.18 3.17
N GLU A 104 9.82 9.75 2.69
CA GLU A 104 8.58 10.43 2.97
C GLU A 104 7.42 9.46 2.86
N VAL A 105 6.36 9.72 3.63
CA VAL A 105 5.10 8.96 3.59
C VAL A 105 3.98 9.94 3.32
N GLY A 106 3.00 9.58 2.54
CA GLY A 106 1.88 10.47 2.29
C GLY A 106 0.62 9.76 1.83
N TRP A 107 -0.52 10.37 2.16
CA TRP A 107 -1.80 10.01 1.59
C TRP A 107 -1.90 10.67 0.22
N CYS A 108 -2.26 9.89 -0.79
CA CYS A 108 -2.31 10.35 -2.17
C CYS A 108 -3.75 10.41 -2.66
N LEU A 109 -4.09 11.51 -3.32
CA LEU A 109 -5.37 11.67 -4.03
C LEU A 109 -5.20 11.45 -5.52
N THR A 110 -3.96 11.60 -5.98
CA THR A 110 -3.54 11.35 -7.35
C THR A 110 -2.17 10.68 -7.30
N PRO A 111 -1.76 9.96 -8.36
CA PRO A 111 -0.44 9.35 -8.35
C PRO A 111 0.67 10.40 -8.24
N PRO A 112 1.58 10.22 -7.27
CA PRO A 112 2.69 11.16 -7.08
C PRO A 112 3.83 10.91 -8.07
N GLU A 113 4.74 11.87 -8.19
CA GLU A 113 5.92 11.74 -9.04
C GLU A 113 7.20 11.96 -8.23
N PRO A 114 8.28 11.27 -8.52
CA PRO A 114 8.40 10.18 -9.48
C PRO A 114 7.79 8.88 -8.96
N LEU A 115 7.13 8.14 -9.85
CA LEU A 115 6.45 6.91 -9.50
C LEU A 115 7.37 5.73 -9.80
N ALA A 116 7.62 4.89 -8.80
CA ALA A 116 8.49 3.72 -8.94
C ALA A 116 7.78 2.54 -9.58
N TRP A 117 6.44 2.55 -9.57
CA TRP A 117 5.60 1.48 -10.06
C TRP A 117 4.88 1.90 -11.35
N SER A 118 4.40 0.91 -12.11
CA SER A 118 3.63 1.25 -13.29
C SER A 118 2.25 1.78 -12.89
N MET A 119 1.76 2.75 -13.65
CA MET A 119 0.40 3.27 -13.47
C MET A 119 -0.63 2.16 -13.65
N ASP A 120 -0.39 1.24 -14.58
CA ASP A 120 -1.29 0.12 -14.85
C ASP A 120 -1.46 -0.79 -13.63
N GLU A 121 -0.39 -1.04 -12.88
CA GLU A 121 -0.48 -1.82 -11.64
C GLU A 121 -1.31 -1.13 -10.57
N LEU A 122 -1.09 0.17 -10.38
CA LEU A 122 -1.90 0.94 -9.41
C LEU A 122 -3.38 0.89 -9.79
N LYS A 123 -3.69 1.03 -11.07
CA LYS A 123 -5.07 0.92 -11.55
C LYS A 123 -5.65 -0.47 -11.31
N GLN A 124 -4.86 -1.50 -11.58
CA GLN A 124 -5.27 -2.87 -11.37
C GLN A 124 -5.61 -3.14 -9.90
N PHE A 125 -4.77 -2.66 -8.98
CA PHE A 125 -5.00 -2.86 -7.54
C PHE A 125 -6.21 -2.08 -7.06
N SER A 126 -6.35 -0.81 -7.47
CA SER A 126 -7.46 0.01 -7.05
C SER A 126 -8.80 -0.43 -7.67
N ASN A 127 -8.76 -1.05 -8.85
CA ASN A 127 -9.96 -1.54 -9.54
C ASN A 127 -10.33 -2.97 -9.18
N TYR A 128 -9.50 -3.66 -8.41
CA TYR A 128 -9.82 -5.01 -7.95
C TYR A 128 -11.11 -4.99 -7.14
N ASP A 129 -11.93 -6.02 -7.27
CA ASP A 129 -13.20 -6.09 -6.54
C ASP A 129 -12.96 -6.51 -5.09
N TRP A 130 -12.64 -5.55 -4.25
CA TRP A 130 -12.36 -5.77 -2.84
C TRP A 130 -13.59 -6.11 -2.01
N SER A 131 -14.77 -5.83 -2.54
CA SER A 131 -16.03 -6.14 -1.84
C SER A 131 -16.44 -7.60 -1.98
N ASN A 132 -15.91 -8.28 -2.99
CA ASN A 132 -16.27 -9.65 -3.30
C ASN A 132 -15.21 -10.58 -2.72
N SER A 133 -15.58 -11.34 -1.72
CA SER A 133 -14.66 -12.25 -1.04
C SER A 133 -14.71 -13.66 -1.62
#